data_05f6053a7a1c0e88ff9489d95929c381
#
_entry.id   05f6053a7a1c0e88ff9489d95929c381
#
_cell.length_a   1.000
_cell.length_b   1.000
_cell.length_c   1.000
_cell.angle_alpha   90.00
_cell.angle_beta   90.00
_cell.angle_gamma   90.00
#
_symmetry.space_group_name_H-M   'P 1'
#
loop_
_entity.id
_entity.type
_entity.pdbx_description
1 polymer ?
#
loop_
_entity_poly.entity_id
_entity_poly.type
_entity_poly.pdbx_seq_one_letter_code
_entity_poly.pdbx_strand_id
1 'polypeptide(L)'
;MAKQKKEVKEKAIEVTLWEAANKLRGSVEPAEYKHVVLGLIFLKFASDKFEEHRAKLIAEGKEKYIEMPEFYNMNNVFFLEEASRWSYLIKRAKQNDIALLIDTALHTIEKNNKALKGALPDNYFSRLGLDVTKLASLLDTINDIDTTKDPKQDVVGKVYEYFLSKFALAEGKGKGEFYTPKSIVNLIAEMIEPYKGIIYDPACGSGGMFVQSIKFIEAHHGNKKEVSIYGQEYTNTTYKLAKMNLAIRGISGNLGEKAADTFIDDQHKDLKADFIMANPPFNQKDWRAENELTDDPRWRGYDVPPKSNANYGWILNMVSKLSENGIAGFILANGALSGGGEEYKIRRKLIENNLVEAILIFPSSMFYTTDISVSLWIINKNKKEQVRAVGSEKRHFRNREKEILFFDLRKSGIPFEKKFVQFSDETIQHIAGTFHKWQQAEIENVPEFCYSAKIDEIEKKDFSLVPSKYIEFVNRDENIDFDEKMQTLQNEFADLLKAEAQSKNDLLTVFKELGYEIKL
;
A
#
# COMPACT_ATOMS: atom_id res chain seq x y z
N MET A 1 30.03 -40.30 19.84
CA MET A 1 29.80 -38.88 19.55
C MET A 1 28.79 -38.75 18.41
N ALA A 2 27.55 -38.54 18.72
CA ALA A 2 26.45 -38.36 17.72
C ALA A 2 26.49 -36.94 17.20
N LYS A 3 26.72 -36.75 15.92
CA LYS A 3 26.58 -35.47 15.24
C LYS A 3 25.10 -35.06 15.29
N GLN A 4 24.75 -34.01 16.04
CA GLN A 4 23.48 -33.34 15.94
C GLN A 4 23.30 -32.85 14.49
N LYS A 5 22.32 -33.41 13.78
CA LYS A 5 21.80 -32.82 12.53
C LYS A 5 21.20 -31.45 12.89
N LYS A 6 21.84 -30.37 12.43
CA LYS A 6 21.19 -29.06 12.38
C LYS A 6 19.94 -29.21 11.54
N GLU A 7 18.76 -29.04 12.13
CA GLU A 7 17.53 -28.78 11.39
C GLU A 7 17.75 -27.51 10.57
N VAL A 8 17.85 -27.69 9.27
CA VAL A 8 17.80 -26.58 8.32
C VAL A 8 16.35 -26.09 8.34
N LYS A 9 16.07 -24.96 9.01
CA LYS A 9 14.79 -24.28 8.90
C LYS A 9 14.53 -24.05 7.41
N GLU A 10 13.48 -24.65 6.87
CA GLU A 10 13.02 -24.43 5.51
C GLU A 10 12.82 -22.91 5.32
N LYS A 11 13.54 -22.32 4.35
CA LYS A 11 13.40 -20.88 4.05
C LYS A 11 11.99 -20.63 3.54
N ALA A 12 11.38 -19.54 3.96
CA ALA A 12 10.09 -19.11 3.44
C ALA A 12 10.16 -18.95 1.90
N ILE A 13 9.11 -19.37 1.21
CA ILE A 13 9.03 -19.42 -0.26
C ILE A 13 9.39 -18.06 -0.88
N GLU A 14 8.87 -16.97 -0.32
CA GLU A 14 9.13 -15.61 -0.77
C GLU A 14 10.61 -15.21 -0.67
N VAL A 15 11.35 -15.70 0.32
CA VAL A 15 12.78 -15.44 0.48
C VAL A 15 13.59 -16.18 -0.60
N THR A 16 13.25 -17.45 -0.86
CA THR A 16 13.89 -18.27 -1.88
C THR A 16 13.69 -17.65 -3.27
N LEU A 17 12.48 -17.21 -3.56
CA LEU A 17 12.17 -16.51 -4.80
C LEU A 17 12.92 -15.20 -4.95
N TRP A 18 13.03 -14.43 -3.86
CA TRP A 18 13.79 -13.18 -3.86
C TRP A 18 15.28 -13.42 -4.16
N GLU A 19 15.86 -14.45 -3.58
CA GLU A 19 17.24 -14.84 -3.85
C GLU A 19 17.43 -15.26 -5.34
N ALA A 20 16.47 -15.99 -5.90
CA ALA A 20 16.49 -16.37 -7.32
C ALA A 20 16.33 -15.15 -8.25
N ALA A 21 15.41 -14.26 -7.92
CA ALA A 21 15.20 -13.01 -8.65
C ALA A 21 16.45 -12.12 -8.65
N ASN A 22 17.17 -12.07 -7.53
CA ASN A 22 18.42 -11.32 -7.41
C ASN A 22 19.53 -11.81 -8.35
N LYS A 23 19.47 -13.04 -8.85
CA LYS A 23 20.42 -13.54 -9.86
C LYS A 23 20.28 -12.84 -11.22
N LEU A 24 19.14 -12.20 -11.47
CA LEU A 24 18.94 -11.36 -12.67
C LEU A 24 19.55 -9.96 -12.51
N ARG A 25 19.91 -9.53 -11.28
CA ARG A 25 20.61 -8.26 -11.06
C ARG A 25 21.90 -8.19 -11.89
N GLY A 26 22.12 -7.05 -12.52
CA GLY A 26 23.26 -6.83 -13.41
C GLY A 26 23.01 -7.23 -14.87
N SER A 27 21.90 -7.92 -15.17
CA SER A 27 21.46 -8.17 -16.55
C SER A 27 20.32 -7.22 -16.96
N VAL A 28 19.57 -6.70 -15.98
CA VAL A 28 18.38 -5.84 -16.19
C VAL A 28 18.33 -4.80 -15.07
N GLU A 29 17.83 -3.60 -15.34
CA GLU A 29 17.62 -2.58 -14.31
C GLU A 29 16.63 -3.04 -13.23
N PRO A 30 16.79 -2.59 -11.97
CA PRO A 30 15.90 -2.99 -10.86
C PRO A 30 14.42 -2.74 -11.13
N ALA A 31 14.08 -1.65 -11.79
CA ALA A 31 12.70 -1.32 -12.16
C ALA A 31 12.10 -2.31 -13.17
N GLU A 32 12.94 -2.90 -14.01
CA GLU A 32 12.53 -3.82 -15.07
C GLU A 32 12.38 -5.26 -14.55
N TYR A 33 13.33 -5.76 -13.74
CA TYR A 33 13.28 -7.17 -13.35
C TYR A 33 12.09 -7.53 -12.43
N LYS A 34 11.49 -6.56 -11.72
CA LYS A 34 10.26 -6.79 -10.94
C LYS A 34 9.11 -7.29 -11.83
N HIS A 35 8.96 -6.71 -13.02
CA HIS A 35 7.92 -7.10 -13.97
C HIS A 35 8.16 -8.50 -14.54
N VAL A 36 9.44 -8.88 -14.75
CA VAL A 36 9.82 -10.24 -15.14
C VAL A 36 9.35 -11.24 -14.08
N VAL A 37 9.73 -11.01 -12.83
CA VAL A 37 9.43 -11.95 -11.74
C VAL A 37 7.93 -12.03 -11.46
N LEU A 38 7.26 -10.88 -11.34
CA LEU A 38 5.82 -10.85 -11.07
C LEU A 38 5.00 -11.42 -12.23
N GLY A 39 5.44 -11.21 -13.48
CA GLY A 39 4.83 -11.84 -14.66
C GLY A 39 4.95 -13.35 -14.66
N LEU A 40 6.10 -13.92 -14.28
CA LEU A 40 6.30 -15.36 -14.16
C LEU A 40 5.52 -15.98 -13.01
N ILE A 41 5.46 -15.31 -11.86
CA ILE A 41 4.66 -15.75 -10.72
C ILE A 41 3.17 -15.76 -11.10
N PHE A 42 2.70 -14.73 -11.80
CA PHE A 42 1.34 -14.68 -12.33
C PHE A 42 1.06 -15.88 -13.26
N LEU A 43 1.96 -16.14 -14.20
CA LEU A 43 1.83 -17.22 -15.19
C LEU A 43 1.78 -18.61 -14.52
N LYS A 44 2.66 -18.85 -13.54
CA LYS A 44 2.66 -20.09 -12.74
C LYS A 44 1.34 -20.26 -12.00
N PHE A 45 0.89 -19.24 -11.29
CA PHE A 45 -0.37 -19.28 -10.55
C PHE A 45 -1.58 -19.49 -11.47
N ALA A 46 -1.67 -18.74 -12.57
CA ALA A 46 -2.76 -18.88 -13.52
C ALA A 46 -2.82 -20.30 -14.09
N SER A 47 -1.65 -20.89 -14.38
CA SER A 47 -1.55 -22.26 -14.87
C SER A 47 -1.95 -23.30 -13.82
N ASP A 48 -1.49 -23.15 -12.58
CA ASP A 48 -1.83 -24.09 -11.51
C ASP A 48 -3.34 -24.09 -11.22
N LYS A 49 -3.95 -22.90 -11.16
CA LYS A 49 -5.41 -22.77 -10.97
C LYS A 49 -6.21 -23.32 -12.15
N PHE A 50 -5.71 -23.14 -13.36
CA PHE A 50 -6.30 -23.73 -14.54
C PHE A 50 -6.27 -25.27 -14.49
N GLU A 51 -5.13 -25.86 -14.18
CA GLU A 51 -4.99 -27.32 -14.12
C GLU A 51 -5.80 -27.93 -12.96
N GLU A 52 -5.86 -27.27 -11.80
CA GLU A 52 -6.70 -27.66 -10.67
C GLU A 52 -8.18 -27.70 -11.09
N HIS A 53 -8.66 -26.66 -11.76
CA HIS A 53 -10.06 -26.57 -12.20
C HIS A 53 -10.36 -27.56 -13.33
N ARG A 54 -9.43 -27.74 -14.26
CA ARG A 54 -9.52 -28.72 -15.33
C ARG A 54 -9.64 -30.15 -14.78
N ALA A 55 -8.81 -30.51 -13.81
CA ALA A 55 -8.89 -31.80 -13.12
C ALA A 55 -10.26 -31.99 -12.42
N LYS A 56 -10.80 -30.93 -11.80
CA LYS A 56 -12.13 -30.96 -11.20
C LYS A 56 -13.24 -31.21 -12.23
N LEU A 57 -13.20 -30.54 -13.39
CA LEU A 57 -14.16 -30.75 -14.46
C LEU A 57 -14.14 -32.21 -14.98
N ILE A 58 -12.95 -32.79 -15.10
CA ILE A 58 -12.77 -34.19 -15.49
C ILE A 58 -13.38 -35.13 -14.41
N ALA A 59 -13.05 -34.88 -13.14
CA ALA A 59 -13.58 -35.68 -12.02
C ALA A 59 -15.12 -35.61 -11.88
N GLU A 60 -15.73 -34.52 -12.34
CA GLU A 60 -17.19 -34.33 -12.38
C GLU A 60 -17.85 -34.89 -13.67
N GLY A 61 -17.09 -35.59 -14.54
CA GLY A 61 -17.61 -36.13 -15.81
C GLY A 61 -17.95 -35.06 -16.84
N LYS A 62 -17.26 -33.93 -16.80
CA LYS A 62 -17.51 -32.75 -17.66
C LYS A 62 -16.41 -32.56 -18.70
N GLU A 63 -15.77 -33.63 -19.19
CA GLU A 63 -14.62 -33.56 -20.13
C GLU A 63 -14.92 -32.75 -21.39
N LYS A 64 -16.17 -32.76 -21.88
CA LYS A 64 -16.56 -31.98 -23.06
C LYS A 64 -16.46 -30.47 -22.91
N TYR A 65 -16.27 -29.97 -21.67
CA TYR A 65 -16.22 -28.53 -21.37
C TYR A 65 -14.80 -28.03 -21.03
N ILE A 66 -13.80 -28.92 -21.00
CA ILE A 66 -12.43 -28.57 -20.58
C ILE A 66 -11.68 -27.62 -21.52
N GLU A 67 -12.16 -27.45 -22.74
CA GLU A 67 -11.60 -26.49 -23.72
C GLU A 67 -12.54 -25.28 -23.92
N MET A 68 -13.51 -25.07 -23.04
CA MET A 68 -14.47 -23.96 -23.13
C MET A 68 -14.13 -22.89 -22.08
N PRO A 69 -13.69 -21.67 -22.49
CA PRO A 69 -13.29 -20.59 -21.58
C PRO A 69 -14.36 -20.20 -20.56
N GLU A 70 -15.62 -20.29 -20.93
CA GLU A 70 -16.76 -19.91 -20.07
C GLU A 70 -16.80 -20.69 -18.77
N PHE A 71 -16.49 -21.99 -18.81
CA PHE A 71 -16.50 -22.85 -17.62
C PHE A 71 -15.39 -22.51 -16.61
N TYR A 72 -14.32 -21.88 -17.05
CA TYR A 72 -13.25 -21.36 -16.20
C TYR A 72 -13.62 -19.96 -15.68
N ASN A 73 -14.05 -19.07 -16.55
CA ASN A 73 -14.36 -17.68 -16.20
C ASN A 73 -15.49 -17.56 -15.18
N MET A 74 -16.52 -18.44 -15.27
CA MET A 74 -17.61 -18.52 -14.25
C MET A 74 -17.09 -18.83 -12.83
N ASN A 75 -15.93 -19.45 -12.72
CA ASN A 75 -15.30 -19.80 -11.45
C ASN A 75 -14.12 -18.89 -11.10
N ASN A 76 -13.98 -17.75 -11.77
CA ASN A 76 -12.83 -16.82 -11.63
C ASN A 76 -11.48 -17.51 -11.89
N VAL A 77 -11.44 -18.48 -12.81
CA VAL A 77 -10.22 -19.13 -13.28
C VAL A 77 -9.94 -18.65 -14.70
N PHE A 78 -8.69 -18.32 -15.00
CA PHE A 78 -8.29 -17.93 -16.34
C PHE A 78 -8.18 -19.17 -17.24
N PHE A 79 -8.69 -19.06 -18.47
CA PHE A 79 -8.53 -20.10 -19.47
C PHE A 79 -7.15 -20.01 -20.12
N LEU A 80 -6.43 -21.12 -20.20
CA LEU A 80 -5.10 -21.23 -20.78
C LEU A 80 -5.04 -22.29 -21.88
N GLU A 81 -4.69 -21.86 -23.09
CA GLU A 81 -4.33 -22.77 -24.17
C GLU A 81 -3.05 -23.57 -23.81
N GLU A 82 -2.85 -24.72 -24.42
CA GLU A 82 -1.75 -25.65 -24.08
C GLU A 82 -0.38 -24.95 -24.10
N ALA A 83 -0.09 -24.17 -25.15
CA ALA A 83 1.17 -23.44 -25.30
C ALA A 83 1.38 -22.34 -24.23
N SER A 84 0.33 -21.94 -23.51
CA SER A 84 0.37 -20.92 -22.46
C SER A 84 0.47 -21.53 -21.04
N ARG A 85 0.40 -22.85 -20.91
CA ARG A 85 0.48 -23.55 -19.62
C ARG A 85 1.91 -23.60 -19.09
N TRP A 86 2.06 -23.51 -17.79
CA TRP A 86 3.38 -23.59 -17.15
C TRP A 86 4.13 -24.87 -17.50
N SER A 87 3.42 -26.00 -17.55
CA SER A 87 3.97 -27.30 -17.92
C SER A 87 4.58 -27.36 -19.34
N TYR A 88 4.06 -26.54 -20.26
CA TYR A 88 4.61 -26.41 -21.62
C TYR A 88 5.89 -25.58 -21.62
N LEU A 89 5.90 -24.48 -20.87
CA LEU A 89 7.02 -23.54 -20.81
C LEU A 89 8.22 -24.13 -20.05
N ILE A 90 7.99 -24.80 -18.91
CA ILE A 90 9.09 -25.36 -18.11
C ILE A 90 9.85 -26.46 -18.85
N LYS A 91 9.17 -27.26 -19.68
CA LYS A 91 9.82 -28.25 -20.56
C LYS A 91 10.75 -27.61 -21.60
N ARG A 92 10.57 -26.33 -21.89
CA ARG A 92 11.31 -25.55 -22.88
C ARG A 92 12.18 -24.45 -22.26
N ALA A 93 12.31 -24.42 -20.94
CA ALA A 93 12.99 -23.35 -20.21
C ALA A 93 14.44 -23.08 -20.68
N LYS A 94 15.13 -24.10 -21.23
CA LYS A 94 16.50 -23.99 -21.72
C LYS A 94 16.62 -23.69 -23.22
N GLN A 95 15.51 -23.50 -23.93
CA GLN A 95 15.53 -23.16 -25.36
C GLN A 95 15.82 -21.68 -25.55
N ASN A 96 16.49 -21.31 -26.63
CA ASN A 96 16.88 -19.93 -26.91
C ASN A 96 15.70 -18.98 -27.12
N ASP A 97 14.55 -19.49 -27.48
CA ASP A 97 13.31 -18.76 -27.72
C ASP A 97 12.37 -18.70 -26.52
N ILE A 98 12.81 -19.16 -25.34
CA ILE A 98 11.97 -19.21 -24.12
C ILE A 98 11.37 -17.83 -23.76
N ALA A 99 12.09 -16.73 -23.95
CA ALA A 99 11.58 -15.39 -23.73
C ALA A 99 10.39 -15.05 -24.63
N LEU A 100 10.47 -15.42 -25.92
CA LEU A 100 9.38 -15.25 -26.89
C LEU A 100 8.19 -16.16 -26.55
N LEU A 101 8.45 -17.39 -26.11
CA LEU A 101 7.38 -18.31 -25.69
C LEU A 101 6.61 -17.77 -24.48
N ILE A 102 7.31 -17.16 -23.52
CA ILE A 102 6.66 -16.51 -22.36
C ILE A 102 5.81 -15.31 -22.80
N ASP A 103 6.33 -14.43 -23.67
CA ASP A 103 5.57 -13.30 -24.20
C ASP A 103 4.31 -13.77 -24.95
N THR A 104 4.45 -14.79 -25.79
CA THR A 104 3.33 -15.40 -26.53
C THR A 104 2.29 -16.00 -25.58
N ALA A 105 2.73 -16.68 -24.52
CA ALA A 105 1.83 -17.23 -23.51
C ALA A 105 1.03 -16.14 -22.80
N LEU A 106 1.68 -15.09 -22.33
CA LEU A 106 1.04 -13.95 -21.67
C LEU A 106 0.03 -13.24 -22.60
N HIS A 107 0.41 -12.99 -23.86
CA HIS A 107 -0.46 -12.41 -24.86
C HIS A 107 -1.71 -13.28 -25.12
N THR A 108 -1.54 -14.59 -25.26
CA THR A 108 -2.66 -15.53 -25.50
C THR A 108 -3.59 -15.60 -24.28
N ILE A 109 -3.03 -15.61 -23.05
CA ILE A 109 -3.83 -15.56 -21.83
C ILE A 109 -4.66 -14.28 -21.79
N GLU A 110 -4.06 -13.12 -22.07
CA GLU A 110 -4.78 -11.84 -22.09
C GLU A 110 -5.91 -11.83 -23.12
N LYS A 111 -5.65 -12.33 -24.33
CA LYS A 111 -6.63 -12.41 -25.43
C LYS A 111 -7.85 -13.25 -25.05
N ASN A 112 -7.64 -14.37 -24.37
CA ASN A 112 -8.70 -15.31 -24.03
C ASN A 112 -9.46 -14.95 -22.74
N ASN A 113 -8.96 -13.97 -21.96
CA ASN A 113 -9.55 -13.60 -20.67
C ASN A 113 -9.82 -12.10 -20.60
N LYS A 114 -11.06 -11.70 -20.83
CA LYS A 114 -11.48 -10.27 -20.87
C LYS A 114 -11.08 -9.48 -19.61
N ALA A 115 -11.08 -10.14 -18.43
CA ALA A 115 -10.69 -9.53 -17.18
C ALA A 115 -9.22 -9.08 -17.14
N LEU A 116 -8.37 -9.66 -18.01
CA LEU A 116 -6.94 -9.34 -18.10
C LEU A 116 -6.62 -8.34 -19.20
N LYS A 117 -7.60 -7.82 -19.94
CA LYS A 117 -7.36 -6.90 -21.05
C LYS A 117 -6.49 -5.70 -20.62
N GLY A 118 -5.32 -5.54 -21.23
CA GLY A 118 -4.33 -4.50 -20.91
C GLY A 118 -3.61 -4.69 -19.56
N ALA A 119 -3.67 -5.90 -18.98
CA ALA A 119 -3.07 -6.19 -17.68
C ALA A 119 -1.67 -6.78 -17.79
N LEU A 120 -1.41 -7.60 -18.80
CA LEU A 120 -0.18 -8.37 -18.87
C LEU A 120 0.94 -7.62 -19.61
N PRO A 121 2.22 -7.93 -19.32
CA PRO A 121 3.35 -7.40 -20.08
C PRO A 121 3.23 -7.80 -21.56
N ASP A 122 3.51 -6.87 -22.47
CA ASP A 122 3.48 -7.12 -23.91
C ASP A 122 4.89 -7.05 -24.47
N ASN A 123 5.34 -8.13 -25.15
CA ASN A 123 6.67 -8.29 -25.72
C ASN A 123 7.81 -7.89 -24.77
N TYR A 124 7.66 -8.21 -23.51
CA TYR A 124 8.52 -7.70 -22.45
C TYR A 124 9.79 -8.53 -22.28
N PHE A 125 9.64 -9.86 -22.24
CA PHE A 125 10.74 -10.79 -21.99
C PHE A 125 11.72 -10.84 -23.16
N SER A 126 11.22 -10.90 -24.39
CA SER A 126 12.04 -10.92 -25.60
C SER A 126 12.83 -9.62 -25.81
N ARG A 127 12.24 -8.47 -25.42
CA ARG A 127 12.90 -7.16 -25.55
C ARG A 127 14.07 -6.95 -24.59
N LEU A 128 14.01 -7.56 -23.40
CA LEU A 128 15.02 -7.36 -22.36
C LEU A 128 16.36 -8.08 -22.62
N GLY A 129 16.42 -8.96 -23.61
CA GLY A 129 17.66 -9.72 -23.91
C GLY A 129 18.16 -10.54 -22.73
N LEU A 130 17.25 -11.14 -21.96
CA LEU A 130 17.57 -11.93 -20.77
C LEU A 130 18.47 -13.12 -21.09
N ASP A 131 19.48 -13.35 -20.25
CA ASP A 131 20.28 -14.57 -20.33
C ASP A 131 19.41 -15.82 -20.11
N VAL A 132 19.41 -16.73 -21.08
CA VAL A 132 18.55 -17.93 -21.08
C VAL A 132 18.83 -18.81 -19.86
N THR A 133 20.09 -18.93 -19.43
CA THR A 133 20.47 -19.78 -18.28
C THR A 133 19.92 -19.21 -16.98
N LYS A 134 20.01 -17.87 -16.81
CA LYS A 134 19.46 -17.18 -15.64
C LYS A 134 17.94 -17.25 -15.63
N LEU A 135 17.30 -17.05 -16.77
CA LEU A 135 15.84 -17.16 -16.92
C LEU A 135 15.36 -18.58 -16.63
N ALA A 136 16.04 -19.61 -17.15
CA ALA A 136 15.75 -21.00 -16.85
C ALA A 136 15.88 -21.31 -15.35
N SER A 137 16.96 -20.84 -14.70
CA SER A 137 17.13 -21.01 -13.25
C SER A 137 16.02 -20.33 -12.42
N LEU A 138 15.49 -19.19 -12.88
CA LEU A 138 14.35 -18.54 -12.24
C LEU A 138 13.07 -19.34 -12.45
N LEU A 139 12.83 -19.84 -13.66
CA LEU A 139 11.69 -20.71 -13.98
C LEU A 139 11.71 -21.99 -13.13
N ASP A 140 12.86 -22.65 -12.99
CA ASP A 140 13.03 -23.84 -12.14
C ASP A 140 12.69 -23.50 -10.67
N THR A 141 13.18 -22.37 -10.14
CA THR A 141 12.89 -21.95 -8.76
C THR A 141 11.40 -21.67 -8.55
N ILE A 142 10.74 -21.04 -9.53
CA ILE A 142 9.30 -20.77 -9.47
C ILE A 142 8.50 -22.07 -9.60
N ASN A 143 8.99 -23.03 -10.39
CA ASN A 143 8.35 -24.34 -10.56
C ASN A 143 8.24 -25.12 -9.25
N ASP A 144 9.20 -24.99 -8.36
CA ASP A 144 9.22 -25.66 -7.06
C ASP A 144 8.18 -25.10 -6.06
N ILE A 145 7.49 -24.02 -6.43
CA ILE A 145 6.43 -23.44 -5.60
C ILE A 145 5.14 -24.20 -5.82
N ASP A 146 4.62 -24.77 -4.74
CA ASP A 146 3.28 -25.31 -4.73
C ASP A 146 2.26 -24.23 -4.34
N THR A 147 1.54 -23.72 -5.34
CA THR A 147 0.53 -22.66 -5.15
C THR A 147 -0.83 -23.23 -4.75
N THR A 148 -0.99 -24.56 -4.66
CA THR A 148 -2.27 -25.25 -4.43
C THR A 148 -2.40 -25.87 -3.04
N LYS A 149 -1.29 -25.98 -2.28
CA LYS A 149 -1.24 -26.70 -0.99
C LYS A 149 -2.22 -26.22 0.08
N ASP A 150 -2.56 -24.94 0.09
CA ASP A 150 -3.52 -24.41 1.06
C ASP A 150 -4.48 -23.41 0.38
N PRO A 151 -5.67 -23.89 -0.01
CA PRO A 151 -6.69 -23.03 -0.65
C PRO A 151 -7.15 -21.86 0.23
N LYS A 152 -6.92 -21.93 1.56
CA LYS A 152 -7.28 -20.87 2.51
C LYS A 152 -6.18 -19.82 2.66
N GLN A 153 -4.96 -20.10 2.23
CA GLN A 153 -3.87 -19.12 2.25
C GLN A 153 -3.68 -18.50 0.86
N ASP A 154 -3.75 -17.18 0.80
CA ASP A 154 -3.36 -16.39 -0.37
C ASP A 154 -1.82 -16.42 -0.53
N VAL A 155 -1.26 -17.62 -0.84
CA VAL A 155 0.19 -17.82 -0.98
C VAL A 155 0.74 -16.91 -2.08
N VAL A 156 0.05 -16.85 -3.22
CA VAL A 156 0.48 -16.04 -4.36
C VAL A 156 0.37 -14.56 -4.06
N GLY A 157 -0.71 -14.15 -3.41
CA GLY A 157 -0.86 -12.78 -2.97
C GLY A 157 0.18 -12.37 -1.94
N LYS A 158 0.55 -13.24 -1.00
CA LYS A 158 1.66 -13.00 -0.06
C LYS A 158 2.99 -12.84 -0.78
N VAL A 159 3.29 -13.73 -1.72
CA VAL A 159 4.51 -13.65 -2.55
C VAL A 159 4.50 -12.34 -3.35
N TYR A 160 3.38 -12.00 -3.97
CA TYR A 160 3.23 -10.76 -4.74
C TYR A 160 3.46 -9.51 -3.87
N GLU A 161 2.83 -9.42 -2.71
CA GLU A 161 3.02 -8.33 -1.73
C GLU A 161 4.47 -8.26 -1.22
N TYR A 162 5.08 -9.40 -0.92
CA TYR A 162 6.48 -9.46 -0.51
C TYR A 162 7.41 -8.89 -1.58
N PHE A 163 7.22 -9.29 -2.84
CA PHE A 163 8.02 -8.77 -3.94
C PHE A 163 7.81 -7.27 -4.14
N LEU A 164 6.59 -6.79 -4.14
CA LEU A 164 6.31 -5.34 -4.22
C LEU A 164 7.01 -4.57 -3.10
N SER A 165 6.97 -5.07 -1.87
CA SER A 165 7.65 -4.44 -0.73
C SER A 165 9.18 -4.45 -0.87
N LYS A 166 9.77 -5.57 -1.32
CA LYS A 166 11.22 -5.69 -1.52
C LYS A 166 11.73 -4.85 -2.69
N PHE A 167 10.92 -4.71 -3.76
CA PHE A 167 11.25 -3.81 -4.86
C PHE A 167 11.19 -2.35 -4.43
N ALA A 168 10.18 -1.94 -3.67
CA ALA A 168 10.10 -0.60 -3.10
C ALA A 168 11.33 -0.27 -2.24
N LEU A 169 11.80 -1.24 -1.45
CA LEU A 169 13.05 -1.13 -0.67
C LEU A 169 14.30 -0.98 -1.55
N ALA A 170 14.36 -1.72 -2.67
CA ALA A 170 15.52 -1.74 -3.56
C ALA A 170 15.61 -0.51 -4.46
N GLU A 171 14.48 0.06 -4.88
CA GLU A 171 14.40 1.26 -5.71
C GLU A 171 14.80 2.53 -4.96
N GLY A 172 14.68 2.54 -3.63
CA GLY A 172 15.17 3.60 -2.74
C GLY A 172 14.52 4.97 -2.92
N LYS A 173 15.13 6.00 -2.34
CA LYS A 173 14.65 7.38 -2.36
C LYS A 173 14.75 7.96 -3.78
N GLY A 174 13.63 8.26 -4.43
CA GLY A 174 13.59 9.12 -5.61
C GLY A 174 13.00 8.60 -6.90
N LYS A 175 12.54 7.37 -6.97
CA LYS A 175 11.81 6.85 -8.15
C LYS A 175 10.39 6.39 -7.79
N GLY A 176 9.56 7.31 -7.42
CA GLY A 176 8.16 7.57 -7.73
C GLY A 176 7.07 6.55 -7.41
N GLU A 177 7.33 5.29 -7.17
CA GLU A 177 6.29 4.33 -6.84
C GLU A 177 6.24 4.13 -5.32
N PHE A 178 5.33 4.85 -4.65
CA PHE A 178 5.12 4.73 -3.21
C PHE A 178 4.33 3.45 -2.89
N TYR A 179 5.03 2.41 -2.49
CA TYR A 179 4.38 1.29 -1.83
C TYR A 179 3.89 1.73 -0.45
N THR A 180 2.58 1.66 -0.21
CA THR A 180 2.01 1.99 1.10
C THR A 180 2.15 0.78 2.04
N PRO A 181 2.82 0.92 3.18
CA PRO A 181 2.97 -0.16 4.15
C PRO A 181 1.63 -0.71 4.63
N LYS A 182 1.55 -2.02 4.78
CA LYS A 182 0.31 -2.74 5.11
C LYS A 182 -0.36 -2.21 6.39
N SER A 183 0.42 -1.90 7.44
CA SER A 183 -0.13 -1.40 8.70
C SER A 183 -0.85 -0.06 8.54
N ILE A 184 -0.37 0.81 7.63
CA ILE A 184 -1.03 2.08 7.31
C ILE A 184 -2.35 1.84 6.58
N VAL A 185 -2.35 0.97 5.58
CA VAL A 185 -3.56 0.67 4.81
C VAL A 185 -4.62 0.00 5.68
N ASN A 186 -4.20 -0.91 6.59
CA ASN A 186 -5.09 -1.53 7.56
C ASN A 186 -5.70 -0.48 8.50
N LEU A 187 -4.91 0.46 9.02
CA LEU A 187 -5.44 1.53 9.86
C LEU A 187 -6.49 2.36 9.12
N ILE A 188 -6.23 2.74 7.86
CA ILE A 188 -7.21 3.47 7.05
C ILE A 188 -8.50 2.65 6.92
N ALA A 189 -8.41 1.38 6.55
CA ALA A 189 -9.56 0.51 6.38
C ALA A 189 -10.36 0.33 7.69
N GLU A 190 -9.68 0.11 8.82
CA GLU A 190 -10.32 0.01 10.13
C GLU A 190 -11.02 1.32 10.54
N MET A 191 -10.46 2.49 10.19
CA MET A 191 -11.08 3.78 10.53
C MET A 191 -12.29 4.11 9.66
N ILE A 192 -12.26 3.84 8.34
CA ILE A 192 -13.35 4.25 7.44
C ILE A 192 -14.36 3.13 7.14
N GLU A 193 -14.04 1.88 7.47
CA GLU A 193 -14.90 0.71 7.43
C GLU A 193 -15.63 0.52 6.07
N PRO A 194 -14.91 0.23 4.97
CA PRO A 194 -15.45 0.20 3.61
C PRO A 194 -16.22 -1.09 3.30
N TYR A 195 -17.32 -1.37 4.03
CA TYR A 195 -18.08 -2.61 3.88
C TYR A 195 -18.90 -2.72 2.60
N LYS A 196 -19.41 -1.58 2.08
CA LYS A 196 -20.39 -1.59 0.98
C LYS A 196 -20.38 -0.29 0.21
N GLY A 197 -20.46 -0.36 -1.12
CA GLY A 197 -20.52 0.79 -1.99
C GLY A 197 -19.29 0.93 -2.89
N ILE A 198 -18.99 2.13 -3.31
CA ILE A 198 -17.90 2.44 -4.23
C ILE A 198 -16.65 2.82 -3.45
N ILE A 199 -15.55 2.09 -3.69
CA ILE A 199 -14.20 2.40 -3.18
C ILE A 199 -13.39 2.98 -4.32
N TYR A 200 -12.79 4.16 -4.12
CA TYR A 200 -11.98 4.85 -5.13
C TYR A 200 -10.58 5.20 -4.63
N ASP A 201 -9.59 5.06 -5.52
CA ASP A 201 -8.23 5.53 -5.31
C ASP A 201 -7.74 6.25 -6.58
N PRO A 202 -7.54 7.59 -6.53
CA PRO A 202 -7.11 8.38 -7.69
C PRO A 202 -5.65 8.21 -8.08
N ALA A 203 -4.84 7.53 -7.26
CA ALA A 203 -3.41 7.27 -7.47
C ALA A 203 -3.08 5.86 -6.96
N CYS A 204 -3.75 4.84 -7.54
CA CYS A 204 -3.88 3.52 -6.92
C CYS A 204 -2.59 2.69 -6.88
N GLY A 205 -1.52 3.14 -7.53
CA GLY A 205 -0.27 2.40 -7.55
C GLY A 205 -0.48 0.95 -8.02
N SER A 206 0.04 0.02 -7.27
CA SER A 206 -0.15 -1.42 -7.53
C SER A 206 -1.48 -2.00 -7.03
N GLY A 207 -2.43 -1.17 -6.61
CA GLY A 207 -3.74 -1.59 -6.11
C GLY A 207 -3.76 -2.08 -4.66
N GLY A 208 -2.73 -1.75 -3.88
CA GLY A 208 -2.59 -2.22 -2.49
C GLY A 208 -3.75 -1.81 -1.57
N MET A 209 -4.29 -0.59 -1.73
CA MET A 209 -5.45 -0.11 -0.97
C MET A 209 -6.68 -0.99 -1.19
N PHE A 210 -6.96 -1.36 -2.44
CA PHE A 210 -8.09 -2.22 -2.79
C PHE A 210 -7.97 -3.62 -2.20
N VAL A 211 -6.77 -4.21 -2.28
CA VAL A 211 -6.51 -5.54 -1.73
C VAL A 211 -6.75 -5.56 -0.23
N GLN A 212 -6.28 -4.56 0.51
CA GLN A 212 -6.49 -4.51 1.95
C GLN A 212 -7.95 -4.20 2.31
N SER A 213 -8.66 -3.37 1.52
CA SER A 213 -10.10 -3.17 1.72
C SER A 213 -10.89 -4.46 1.60
N ILE A 214 -10.58 -5.30 0.61
CA ILE A 214 -11.22 -6.61 0.46
C ILE A 214 -10.86 -7.55 1.63
N LYS A 215 -9.59 -7.56 2.06
CA LYS A 215 -9.17 -8.34 3.24
C LYS A 215 -9.86 -7.88 4.51
N PHE A 216 -10.05 -6.57 4.70
CA PHE A 216 -10.84 -6.01 5.80
C PHE A 216 -12.27 -6.54 5.78
N ILE A 217 -12.95 -6.48 4.63
CA ILE A 217 -14.33 -6.96 4.48
C ILE A 217 -14.41 -8.46 4.81
N GLU A 218 -13.48 -9.27 4.30
CA GLU A 218 -13.45 -10.72 4.55
C GLU A 218 -13.17 -11.04 6.03
N ALA A 219 -12.26 -10.31 6.68
CA ALA A 219 -11.93 -10.48 8.10
C ALA A 219 -13.11 -10.15 9.04
N HIS A 220 -13.96 -9.19 8.64
CA HIS A 220 -15.15 -8.77 9.38
C HIS A 220 -16.45 -9.44 8.87
N HIS A 221 -16.34 -10.59 8.20
CA HIS A 221 -17.48 -11.37 7.69
C HIS A 221 -18.41 -10.61 6.74
N GLY A 222 -17.91 -9.56 6.09
CA GLY A 222 -18.66 -8.80 5.09
C GLY A 222 -18.71 -9.50 3.72
N ASN A 223 -19.49 -8.95 2.82
CA ASN A 223 -19.65 -9.48 1.47
C ASN A 223 -18.90 -8.63 0.45
N LYS A 224 -17.76 -9.13 -0.03
CA LYS A 224 -16.95 -8.41 -1.03
C LYS A 224 -17.65 -8.13 -2.37
N LYS A 225 -18.79 -8.78 -2.65
CA LYS A 225 -19.61 -8.50 -3.85
C LYS A 225 -20.45 -7.23 -3.71
N GLU A 226 -20.52 -6.65 -2.51
CA GLU A 226 -21.25 -5.41 -2.26
C GLU A 226 -20.38 -4.16 -2.47
N VAL A 227 -19.10 -4.32 -2.81
CA VAL A 227 -18.20 -3.22 -3.14
C VAL A 227 -17.86 -3.20 -4.62
N SER A 228 -17.74 -2.00 -5.17
CA SER A 228 -17.27 -1.72 -6.52
C SER A 228 -15.98 -0.91 -6.44
N ILE A 229 -14.93 -1.39 -7.08
CA ILE A 229 -13.61 -0.78 -7.03
C ILE A 229 -13.37 0.08 -8.26
N TYR A 230 -12.95 1.31 -8.04
CA TYR A 230 -12.53 2.26 -9.06
C TYR A 230 -11.15 2.82 -8.72
N GLY A 231 -10.31 2.98 -9.72
CA GLY A 231 -8.98 3.55 -9.52
C GLY A 231 -8.42 4.20 -10.75
N GLN A 232 -7.36 4.95 -10.58
CA GLN A 232 -6.59 5.49 -11.67
C GLN A 232 -5.11 5.48 -11.33
N GLU A 233 -4.27 5.23 -12.33
CA GLU A 233 -2.81 5.19 -12.18
C GLU A 233 -2.15 5.84 -13.39
N TYR A 234 -1.16 6.68 -13.14
CA TYR A 234 -0.44 7.44 -14.17
C TYR A 234 0.53 6.58 -14.97
N THR A 235 1.28 5.71 -14.30
CA THR A 235 2.37 4.94 -14.90
C THR A 235 1.84 3.64 -15.52
N ASN A 236 2.06 3.43 -16.82
CA ASN A 236 1.51 2.27 -17.53
C ASN A 236 1.97 0.91 -16.94
N THR A 237 3.23 0.80 -16.52
CA THR A 237 3.76 -0.42 -15.90
C THR A 237 3.09 -0.70 -14.56
N THR A 238 2.88 0.31 -13.74
CA THR A 238 2.21 0.21 -12.44
C THR A 238 0.72 -0.05 -12.60
N TYR A 239 0.05 0.56 -13.58
CA TYR A 239 -1.33 0.26 -13.96
C TYR A 239 -1.51 -1.23 -14.31
N LYS A 240 -0.62 -1.81 -15.11
CA LYS A 240 -0.62 -3.24 -15.42
C LYS A 240 -0.41 -4.10 -14.17
N LEU A 241 0.51 -3.71 -13.30
CA LEU A 241 0.72 -4.39 -12.01
C LEU A 241 -0.53 -4.36 -11.13
N ALA A 242 -1.24 -3.23 -11.06
CA ALA A 242 -2.50 -3.14 -10.32
C ALA A 242 -3.55 -4.10 -10.88
N LYS A 243 -3.74 -4.12 -12.20
CA LYS A 243 -4.65 -5.07 -12.85
C LYS A 243 -4.31 -6.53 -12.55
N MET A 244 -3.03 -6.90 -12.68
CA MET A 244 -2.56 -8.24 -12.34
C MET A 244 -2.81 -8.57 -10.86
N ASN A 245 -2.51 -7.63 -9.96
CA ASN A 245 -2.66 -7.79 -8.52
C ASN A 245 -4.12 -8.05 -8.13
N LEU A 246 -5.06 -7.32 -8.72
CA LEU A 246 -6.48 -7.52 -8.52
C LEU A 246 -6.96 -8.84 -9.14
N ALA A 247 -6.54 -9.13 -10.37
CA ALA A 247 -6.94 -10.33 -11.11
C ALA A 247 -6.53 -11.63 -10.41
N ILE A 248 -5.30 -11.72 -9.87
CA ILE A 248 -4.80 -12.85 -9.09
C ILE A 248 -5.73 -13.17 -7.90
N ARG A 249 -6.36 -12.16 -7.32
CA ARG A 249 -7.25 -12.30 -6.14
C ARG A 249 -8.73 -12.39 -6.51
N GLY A 250 -9.05 -12.47 -7.80
CA GLY A 250 -10.42 -12.46 -8.28
C GLY A 250 -11.19 -11.19 -7.92
N ILE A 251 -10.48 -10.07 -7.77
CA ILE A 251 -11.06 -8.77 -7.48
C ILE A 251 -11.32 -8.05 -8.81
N SER A 252 -12.58 -7.74 -9.09
CA SER A 252 -12.94 -6.91 -10.23
C SER A 252 -12.80 -5.44 -9.87
N GLY A 253 -12.11 -4.66 -10.72
CA GLY A 253 -11.95 -3.21 -10.53
C GLY A 253 -11.92 -2.47 -11.86
N ASN A 254 -12.51 -1.28 -11.89
CA ASN A 254 -12.42 -0.35 -13.01
C ASN A 254 -11.28 0.63 -12.75
N LEU A 255 -10.13 0.39 -13.37
CA LEU A 255 -8.95 1.26 -13.25
C LEU A 255 -8.83 2.27 -14.41
N GLY A 256 -9.93 2.50 -15.14
CA GLY A 256 -9.94 3.27 -16.38
C GLY A 256 -9.54 2.43 -17.59
N GLU A 257 -9.62 3.02 -18.76
CA GLU A 257 -9.30 2.34 -20.03
C GLU A 257 -7.79 2.18 -20.25
N LYS A 258 -7.01 3.10 -19.70
CA LYS A 258 -5.54 3.18 -19.84
C LYS A 258 -4.92 3.83 -18.60
N ALA A 259 -3.60 3.72 -18.49
CA ALA A 259 -2.82 4.55 -17.56
C ALA A 259 -2.97 6.03 -17.95
N ALA A 260 -3.30 6.89 -17.00
CA ALA A 260 -3.55 8.30 -17.26
C ALA A 260 -3.36 9.17 -16.02
N ASP A 261 -2.98 10.43 -16.26
CA ASP A 261 -2.89 11.45 -15.22
C ASP A 261 -4.29 11.82 -14.72
N THR A 262 -4.52 11.67 -13.42
CA THR A 262 -5.82 11.94 -12.77
C THR A 262 -6.26 13.39 -12.90
N PHE A 263 -5.32 14.33 -12.99
CA PHE A 263 -5.66 15.74 -13.13
C PHE A 263 -6.02 16.11 -14.57
N ILE A 264 -5.26 15.59 -15.55
CA ILE A 264 -5.36 15.96 -16.96
C ILE A 264 -6.37 15.09 -17.71
N ASP A 265 -6.39 13.79 -17.44
CA ASP A 265 -7.25 12.80 -18.12
C ASP A 265 -8.00 11.96 -17.08
N ASP A 266 -8.94 12.60 -16.36
CA ASP A 266 -9.81 11.96 -15.40
C ASP A 266 -10.78 10.99 -16.10
N GLN A 267 -10.54 9.69 -15.93
CA GLN A 267 -11.36 8.64 -16.56
C GLN A 267 -12.62 8.28 -15.76
N HIS A 268 -12.82 8.93 -14.60
CA HIS A 268 -13.96 8.69 -13.72
C HIS A 268 -14.69 9.99 -13.37
N LYS A 269 -14.93 10.87 -14.37
CA LYS A 269 -15.43 12.25 -14.17
C LYS A 269 -16.67 12.35 -13.29
N ASP A 270 -17.64 11.47 -13.51
CA ASP A 270 -18.94 11.51 -12.82
C ASP A 270 -19.02 10.59 -11.59
N LEU A 271 -17.91 9.96 -11.22
CA LEU A 271 -17.86 9.05 -10.08
C LEU A 271 -18.19 9.77 -8.77
N LYS A 272 -19.06 9.14 -7.97
CA LYS A 272 -19.30 9.49 -6.56
C LYS A 272 -19.02 8.27 -5.71
N ALA A 273 -17.93 8.34 -4.96
CA ALA A 273 -17.43 7.26 -4.14
C ALA A 273 -17.95 7.36 -2.71
N ASP A 274 -18.30 6.22 -2.13
CA ASP A 274 -18.67 6.12 -0.72
C ASP A 274 -17.42 6.12 0.16
N PHE A 275 -16.34 5.53 -0.35
CA PHE A 275 -15.05 5.45 0.32
C PHE A 275 -13.92 5.85 -0.63
N ILE A 276 -13.00 6.68 -0.15
CA ILE A 276 -11.75 6.96 -0.85
C ILE A 276 -10.60 6.56 0.05
N MET A 277 -9.68 5.75 -0.47
CA MET A 277 -8.45 5.36 0.22
C MET A 277 -7.28 5.65 -0.71
N ALA A 278 -6.39 6.54 -0.30
CA ALA A 278 -5.32 6.96 -1.21
C ALA A 278 -4.01 7.28 -0.50
N ASN A 279 -2.93 7.07 -1.23
CA ASN A 279 -1.60 7.57 -0.91
C ASN A 279 -1.02 8.27 -2.16
N PRO A 280 -1.51 9.49 -2.49
CA PRO A 280 -1.06 10.20 -3.67
C PRO A 280 0.40 10.67 -3.54
N PRO A 281 1.08 11.01 -4.66
CA PRO A 281 2.43 11.54 -4.62
C PRO A 281 2.55 12.78 -3.73
N PHE A 282 3.54 12.78 -2.79
CA PHE A 282 3.73 13.89 -1.86
C PHE A 282 4.45 15.06 -2.51
N ASN A 283 3.97 16.28 -2.26
CA ASN A 283 4.62 17.52 -2.66
C ASN A 283 5.00 17.57 -4.15
N GLN A 284 4.16 17.01 -5.01
CA GLN A 284 4.36 16.98 -6.45
C GLN A 284 4.37 18.41 -7.00
N LYS A 285 5.50 18.81 -7.59
CA LYS A 285 5.71 20.11 -8.22
C LYS A 285 5.32 20.06 -9.69
N ASP A 286 4.99 21.23 -10.23
CA ASP A 286 4.72 21.44 -11.65
C ASP A 286 3.70 20.43 -12.24
N TRP A 287 2.70 20.06 -11.42
CA TRP A 287 1.66 19.09 -11.75
C TRP A 287 0.62 19.59 -12.75
N ARG A 288 0.62 20.88 -13.04
CA ARG A 288 -0.14 21.57 -14.09
C ARG A 288 0.63 22.78 -14.61
N ALA A 289 0.34 23.23 -15.82
CA ALA A 289 0.84 24.50 -16.33
C ALA A 289 0.19 25.71 -15.63
N GLU A 290 0.71 26.91 -15.81
CA GLU A 290 0.24 28.14 -15.13
C GLU A 290 -1.24 28.38 -15.29
N ASN A 291 -1.73 28.30 -16.53
CA ASN A 291 -3.13 28.57 -16.89
C ASN A 291 -3.97 27.31 -17.13
N GLU A 292 -3.45 26.15 -16.75
CA GLU A 292 -4.12 24.87 -16.90
C GLU A 292 -4.96 24.55 -15.68
N LEU A 293 -6.15 23.96 -15.88
CA LEU A 293 -7.08 23.54 -14.82
C LEU A 293 -7.54 24.66 -13.89
N THR A 294 -7.47 25.95 -14.29
CA THR A 294 -7.91 27.06 -13.47
C THR A 294 -9.42 27.07 -13.21
N ASP A 295 -10.21 26.63 -14.21
CA ASP A 295 -11.68 26.56 -14.14
C ASP A 295 -12.20 25.13 -13.94
N ASP A 296 -11.35 24.23 -13.46
CA ASP A 296 -11.71 22.84 -13.27
C ASP A 296 -12.83 22.67 -12.22
N PRO A 297 -13.89 21.90 -12.53
CA PRO A 297 -15.03 21.74 -11.62
C PRO A 297 -14.71 21.10 -10.27
N ARG A 298 -13.57 20.43 -10.15
CA ARG A 298 -13.13 19.76 -8.91
C ARG A 298 -12.84 20.74 -7.77
N TRP A 299 -12.43 21.97 -8.10
CA TRP A 299 -12.20 23.02 -7.09
C TRP A 299 -13.24 24.14 -7.10
N ARG A 300 -14.39 23.87 -7.73
CA ARG A 300 -15.50 24.85 -7.66
C ARG A 300 -15.85 25.19 -6.23
N GLY A 301 -15.79 26.48 -5.93
CA GLY A 301 -16.04 26.98 -4.59
C GLY A 301 -14.80 27.04 -3.69
N TYR A 302 -13.63 26.68 -4.17
CA TYR A 302 -12.32 26.82 -3.52
C TYR A 302 -11.38 27.65 -4.39
N ASP A 303 -10.27 28.12 -3.81
CA ASP A 303 -9.16 28.67 -4.58
C ASP A 303 -8.51 27.57 -5.45
N VAL A 304 -7.92 27.97 -6.55
CA VAL A 304 -7.18 27.04 -7.43
C VAL A 304 -5.93 26.54 -6.70
N PRO A 305 -5.71 25.23 -6.57
CA PRO A 305 -4.52 24.72 -5.89
C PRO A 305 -3.22 25.19 -6.57
N PRO A 306 -2.17 25.53 -5.80
CA PRO A 306 -0.93 26.06 -6.34
C PRO A 306 -0.24 25.04 -7.25
N LYS A 307 0.33 25.49 -8.40
CA LYS A 307 1.10 24.61 -9.29
C LYS A 307 2.39 24.09 -8.65
N SER A 308 2.92 24.80 -7.67
CA SER A 308 4.13 24.45 -6.95
C SER A 308 4.00 23.21 -6.06
N ASN A 309 2.74 22.82 -5.72
CA ASN A 309 2.46 21.69 -4.85
C ASN A 309 1.05 21.13 -5.09
N ALA A 310 0.95 19.85 -5.45
CA ALA A 310 -0.31 19.18 -5.76
C ALA A 310 -1.10 18.72 -4.53
N ASN A 311 -0.59 18.83 -3.30
CA ASN A 311 -1.26 18.27 -2.12
C ASN A 311 -2.72 18.67 -2.03
N TYR A 312 -3.04 19.97 -2.20
CA TYR A 312 -4.41 20.45 -2.16
C TYR A 312 -5.21 20.18 -3.45
N GLY A 313 -4.54 19.97 -4.58
CA GLY A 313 -5.15 19.41 -5.78
C GLY A 313 -5.69 18.00 -5.54
N TRP A 314 -4.91 17.15 -4.89
CA TRP A 314 -5.32 15.80 -4.49
C TRP A 314 -6.48 15.84 -3.50
N ILE A 315 -6.43 16.69 -2.46
CA ILE A 315 -7.52 16.85 -1.49
C ILE A 315 -8.82 17.23 -2.20
N LEU A 316 -8.82 18.28 -3.04
CA LEU A 316 -10.01 18.74 -3.73
C LEU A 316 -10.51 17.75 -4.78
N ASN A 317 -9.60 17.04 -5.48
CA ASN A 317 -9.99 15.93 -6.34
C ASN A 317 -10.83 14.91 -5.57
N MET A 318 -10.31 14.42 -4.43
CA MET A 318 -11.01 13.44 -3.61
C MET A 318 -12.33 13.98 -3.03
N VAL A 319 -12.34 15.20 -2.51
CA VAL A 319 -13.57 15.85 -2.00
C VAL A 319 -14.64 15.94 -3.08
N SER A 320 -14.26 16.27 -4.32
CA SER A 320 -15.19 16.36 -5.46
C SER A 320 -15.81 15.02 -5.83
N LYS A 321 -15.08 13.92 -5.60
CA LYS A 321 -15.49 12.55 -5.91
C LYS A 321 -16.26 11.85 -4.79
N LEU A 322 -16.31 12.40 -3.58
CA LEU A 322 -17.10 11.82 -2.50
C LEU A 322 -18.60 11.94 -2.76
N SER A 323 -19.35 10.89 -2.44
CA SER A 323 -20.81 10.91 -2.35
C SER A 323 -21.26 11.78 -1.16
N GLU A 324 -22.56 12.02 -1.00
CA GLU A 324 -23.10 12.89 0.07
C GLU A 324 -22.77 12.39 1.49
N ASN A 325 -22.62 11.08 1.67
CA ASN A 325 -22.24 10.46 2.94
C ASN A 325 -20.84 9.82 2.86
N GLY A 326 -20.07 10.16 1.83
CA GLY A 326 -18.78 9.57 1.57
C GLY A 326 -17.71 9.99 2.58
N ILE A 327 -16.78 9.09 2.84
CA ILE A 327 -15.63 9.29 3.72
C ILE A 327 -14.34 8.96 2.97
N ALA A 328 -13.29 9.77 3.19
CA ALA A 328 -11.97 9.54 2.61
C ALA A 328 -10.92 9.43 3.71
N GLY A 329 -10.03 8.43 3.59
CA GLY A 329 -8.80 8.31 4.37
C GLY A 329 -7.59 8.33 3.44
N PHE A 330 -6.73 9.34 3.55
CA PHE A 330 -5.58 9.48 2.65
C PHE A 330 -4.36 10.07 3.35
N ILE A 331 -3.19 9.74 2.80
CA ILE A 331 -1.90 10.14 3.37
C ILE A 331 -1.35 11.35 2.64
N LEU A 332 -0.78 12.31 3.38
CA LEU A 332 -0.03 13.44 2.84
C LEU A 332 1.20 13.75 3.71
N ALA A 333 2.14 14.47 3.12
CA ALA A 333 3.25 15.06 3.87
C ALA A 333 2.75 16.10 4.88
N ASN A 334 3.41 16.19 6.04
CA ASN A 334 2.97 17.06 7.15
C ASN A 334 2.93 18.54 6.79
N GLY A 335 3.65 18.99 5.76
CA GLY A 335 3.59 20.36 5.25
C GLY A 335 2.18 20.81 4.88
N ALA A 336 1.32 19.88 4.41
CA ALA A 336 -0.08 20.17 4.10
C ALA A 336 -0.91 20.62 5.32
N LEU A 337 -0.50 20.29 6.55
CA LEU A 337 -1.22 20.64 7.77
C LEU A 337 -1.14 22.15 8.11
N SER A 338 -0.16 22.87 7.57
CA SER A 338 0.12 24.27 7.93
C SER A 338 0.62 25.14 6.76
N GLY A 339 0.53 24.67 5.51
CA GLY A 339 0.90 25.43 4.32
C GLY A 339 0.21 26.80 4.25
N GLY A 340 0.93 27.83 3.76
CA GLY A 340 0.42 29.20 3.61
C GLY A 340 -0.19 29.46 2.22
N GLY A 341 -0.48 30.74 1.90
CA GLY A 341 -0.98 31.14 0.58
C GLY A 341 -2.29 30.48 0.17
N GLU A 342 -2.35 29.96 -1.05
CA GLU A 342 -3.54 29.27 -1.58
C GLU A 342 -3.89 28.01 -0.77
N GLU A 343 -2.88 27.28 -0.30
CA GLU A 343 -3.09 26.10 0.55
C GLU A 343 -3.81 26.46 1.85
N TYR A 344 -3.46 27.58 2.47
CA TYR A 344 -4.14 28.09 3.66
C TYR A 344 -5.61 28.40 3.40
N LYS A 345 -5.92 29.09 2.30
CA LYS A 345 -7.30 29.47 1.95
C LYS A 345 -8.16 28.24 1.71
N ILE A 346 -7.63 27.25 0.99
CA ILE A 346 -8.34 25.99 0.74
C ILE A 346 -8.54 25.22 2.05
N ARG A 347 -7.51 25.11 2.90
CA ARG A 347 -7.59 24.44 4.21
C ARG A 347 -8.64 25.07 5.10
N ARG A 348 -8.60 26.38 5.26
CA ARG A 348 -9.60 27.13 6.01
C ARG A 348 -11.01 26.79 5.53
N LYS A 349 -11.24 26.83 4.25
CA LYS A 349 -12.55 26.57 3.65
C LYS A 349 -13.01 25.12 3.80
N LEU A 350 -12.10 24.14 3.75
CA LEU A 350 -12.40 22.74 4.06
C LEU A 350 -12.87 22.57 5.50
N ILE A 351 -12.25 23.27 6.44
CA ILE A 351 -12.61 23.28 7.86
C ILE A 351 -13.96 23.97 8.08
N GLU A 352 -14.15 25.16 7.52
CA GLU A 352 -15.41 25.93 7.59
C GLU A 352 -16.59 25.14 6.98
N ASN A 353 -16.35 24.36 5.94
CA ASN A 353 -17.32 23.46 5.31
C ASN A 353 -17.55 22.15 6.11
N ASN A 354 -16.97 21.98 7.29
CA ASN A 354 -17.08 20.81 8.15
C ASN A 354 -16.62 19.49 7.50
N LEU A 355 -15.67 19.52 6.55
CA LEU A 355 -15.23 18.32 5.83
C LEU A 355 -14.14 17.56 6.56
N VAL A 356 -13.23 18.23 7.28
CA VAL A 356 -12.16 17.57 8.03
C VAL A 356 -12.73 16.92 9.28
N GLU A 357 -12.60 15.60 9.42
CA GLU A 357 -13.10 14.84 10.57
C GLU A 357 -11.98 14.47 11.54
N ALA A 358 -10.86 13.95 11.04
CA ALA A 358 -9.72 13.65 11.90
C ALA A 358 -8.38 13.86 11.18
N ILE A 359 -7.34 14.15 11.95
CA ILE A 359 -5.94 14.26 11.50
C ILE A 359 -5.05 13.44 12.44
N LEU A 360 -4.28 12.53 11.87
CA LEU A 360 -3.34 11.69 12.60
C LEU A 360 -1.92 11.94 12.10
N ILE A 361 -0.97 12.22 12.99
CA ILE A 361 0.45 12.32 12.64
C ILE A 361 1.16 11.01 12.97
N PHE A 362 1.89 10.47 12.01
CA PHE A 362 2.52 9.15 12.11
C PHE A 362 3.98 9.22 12.56
N PRO A 363 4.54 8.12 13.06
CA PRO A 363 5.99 7.99 13.26
C PRO A 363 6.78 8.26 11.98
N SER A 364 8.02 8.70 12.12
CA SER A 364 8.99 8.68 11.02
C SER A 364 9.34 7.24 10.62
N SER A 365 9.92 7.07 9.44
CA SER A 365 10.42 5.78 8.94
C SER A 365 9.36 4.66 8.82
N MET A 366 8.08 5.02 8.66
CA MET A 366 7.04 4.05 8.34
C MET A 366 7.05 3.66 6.86
N PHE A 367 7.50 4.55 5.98
CA PHE A 367 7.62 4.28 4.54
C PHE A 367 9.01 3.80 4.17
N TYR A 368 9.10 2.84 3.24
CA TYR A 368 10.38 2.31 2.77
C TYR A 368 11.18 3.30 1.92
N THR A 369 10.49 4.25 1.29
CA THR A 369 11.05 5.21 0.34
C THR A 369 11.36 6.57 0.94
N THR A 370 10.86 6.87 2.14
CA THR A 370 11.11 8.14 2.84
C THR A 370 11.13 7.96 4.35
N ASP A 371 12.01 8.71 5.02
CA ASP A 371 12.09 8.72 6.49
C ASP A 371 11.21 9.82 7.12
N ILE A 372 10.51 10.62 6.31
CA ILE A 372 9.66 11.71 6.83
C ILE A 372 8.43 11.16 7.53
N SER A 373 8.02 11.85 8.59
CA SER A 373 6.69 11.66 9.18
C SER A 373 5.63 12.19 8.22
N VAL A 374 4.52 11.49 8.15
CA VAL A 374 3.36 11.81 7.30
C VAL A 374 2.10 11.94 8.13
N SER A 375 1.06 12.48 7.55
CA SER A 375 -0.25 12.61 8.19
C SER A 375 -1.33 11.85 7.43
N LEU A 376 -2.21 11.18 8.18
CA LEU A 376 -3.46 10.64 7.67
C LEU A 376 -4.55 11.70 7.88
N TRP A 377 -5.25 11.99 6.80
CA TRP A 377 -6.42 12.84 6.79
C TRP A 377 -7.68 12.00 6.67
N ILE A 378 -8.65 12.26 7.52
CA ILE A 378 -10.01 11.74 7.38
C ILE A 378 -10.93 12.89 7.01
N ILE A 379 -11.49 12.81 5.80
CA ILE A 379 -12.49 13.74 5.28
C ILE A 379 -13.83 13.02 5.29
N ASN A 380 -14.87 13.67 5.79
CA ASN A 380 -16.23 13.13 5.84
C ASN A 380 -17.24 14.17 5.37
N LYS A 381 -18.06 13.81 4.38
CA LYS A 381 -19.10 14.72 3.83
C LYS A 381 -20.30 14.89 4.76
N ASN A 382 -20.53 13.97 5.69
CA ASN A 382 -21.66 14.03 6.60
C ASN A 382 -21.22 13.73 8.04
N LYS A 383 -21.06 14.80 8.82
CA LYS A 383 -20.71 14.76 10.25
C LYS A 383 -21.93 15.00 11.16
N LYS A 384 -23.14 15.11 10.60
CA LYS A 384 -24.39 15.31 11.34
C LYS A 384 -24.77 14.06 12.10
N GLU A 385 -25.63 14.25 13.09
CA GLU A 385 -26.24 13.14 13.81
C GLU A 385 -27.05 12.26 12.85
N GLN A 386 -26.81 10.97 12.90
CA GLN A 386 -27.47 10.01 12.04
C GLN A 386 -27.35 8.57 12.57
N VAL A 387 -28.27 7.72 12.13
CA VAL A 387 -28.17 6.26 12.29
C VAL A 387 -27.95 5.64 10.92
N ARG A 388 -26.84 4.93 10.74
CA ARG A 388 -26.55 4.22 9.49
C ARG A 388 -26.06 2.79 9.72
N ALA A 389 -26.21 1.96 8.71
CA ALA A 389 -25.62 0.62 8.72
C ALA A 389 -24.10 0.72 8.51
N VAL A 390 -23.34 0.00 9.34
CA VAL A 390 -21.89 -0.21 9.22
C VAL A 390 -21.68 -1.73 9.31
N GLY A 391 -21.32 -2.35 8.20
CA GLY A 391 -21.36 -3.82 8.11
C GLY A 391 -22.77 -4.35 8.37
N SER A 392 -22.91 -5.26 9.32
CA SER A 392 -24.18 -5.85 9.74
C SER A 392 -24.91 -5.07 10.86
N GLU A 393 -24.27 -4.06 11.43
CA GLU A 393 -24.77 -3.32 12.59
C GLU A 393 -25.41 -2.00 12.20
N LYS A 394 -26.42 -1.55 12.96
CA LYS A 394 -26.90 -0.16 12.94
C LYS A 394 -26.15 0.62 13.99
N ARG A 395 -25.44 1.66 13.57
CA ARG A 395 -24.64 2.49 14.47
C ARG A 395 -25.19 3.92 14.51
N HIS A 396 -25.32 4.46 15.71
CA HIS A 396 -25.68 5.85 15.95
C HIS A 396 -24.39 6.69 15.92
N PHE A 397 -24.39 7.74 15.11
CA PHE A 397 -23.33 8.74 15.05
C PHE A 397 -23.86 10.05 15.65
N ARG A 398 -23.12 10.61 16.60
CA ARG A 398 -23.46 11.93 17.16
C ARG A 398 -23.17 13.05 16.14
N ASN A 399 -23.71 14.22 16.40
CA ASN A 399 -23.30 15.41 15.65
C ASN A 399 -21.84 15.78 15.98
N ARG A 400 -20.99 15.82 14.94
CA ARG A 400 -19.55 16.18 15.02
C ARG A 400 -19.22 17.38 14.14
N GLU A 401 -20.25 18.12 13.70
CA GLU A 401 -20.03 19.39 13.01
C GLU A 401 -19.24 20.33 13.92
N LYS A 402 -18.30 21.06 13.32
CA LYS A 402 -17.42 22.01 14.03
C LYS A 402 -16.45 21.37 15.03
N GLU A 403 -16.17 20.09 14.90
CA GLU A 403 -15.15 19.40 15.69
C GLU A 403 -14.17 18.67 14.77
N ILE A 404 -12.91 18.58 15.18
CA ILE A 404 -11.86 17.77 14.51
C ILE A 404 -11.13 16.98 15.59
N LEU A 405 -10.98 15.67 15.37
CA LEU A 405 -10.20 14.80 16.24
C LEU A 405 -8.74 14.75 15.77
N PHE A 406 -7.82 15.07 16.65
CA PHE A 406 -6.38 14.99 16.42
C PHE A 406 -5.76 13.80 17.13
N PHE A 407 -4.82 13.12 16.46
CA PHE A 407 -4.00 12.08 17.07
C PHE A 407 -2.51 12.39 16.88
N ASP A 408 -1.71 12.18 17.90
CA ASP A 408 -0.25 12.13 17.82
C ASP A 408 0.24 10.70 18.01
N LEU A 409 0.60 10.06 16.91
CA LEU A 409 1.03 8.66 16.90
C LEU A 409 2.55 8.51 16.74
N ARG A 410 3.31 9.61 16.83
CA ARG A 410 4.77 9.58 16.60
C ARG A 410 5.52 8.60 17.49
N LYS A 411 4.96 8.29 18.67
CA LYS A 411 5.52 7.34 19.64
C LYS A 411 4.85 5.95 19.62
N SER A 412 3.84 5.73 18.75
CA SER A 412 2.98 4.52 18.76
C SER A 412 3.51 3.39 17.89
N GLY A 413 4.61 3.58 17.17
CA GLY A 413 5.16 2.58 16.28
C GLY A 413 6.07 1.58 16.98
N ILE A 414 6.11 0.35 16.48
CA ILE A 414 7.05 -0.69 16.88
C ILE A 414 8.14 -0.89 15.82
N PRO A 415 9.37 -1.26 16.18
CA PRO A 415 10.43 -1.54 15.21
C PRO A 415 10.02 -2.64 14.23
N PHE A 416 10.32 -2.40 12.95
CA PHE A 416 10.12 -3.35 11.86
C PHE A 416 11.37 -3.38 10.97
N GLU A 417 11.94 -4.58 10.78
CA GLU A 417 13.27 -4.72 10.19
C GLU A 417 14.31 -3.83 10.92
N LYS A 418 15.47 -3.51 10.30
CA LYS A 418 16.56 -2.81 11.00
C LYS A 418 16.29 -1.32 11.27
N LYS A 419 15.47 -0.65 10.43
CA LYS A 419 15.33 0.82 10.46
C LYS A 419 13.91 1.34 10.26
N PHE A 420 12.95 0.47 10.04
CA PHE A 420 11.57 0.87 9.79
C PHE A 420 10.70 0.69 11.02
N VAL A 421 9.55 1.32 10.98
CA VAL A 421 8.54 1.29 12.03
C VAL A 421 7.21 0.88 11.42
N GLN A 422 6.39 0.14 12.16
CA GLN A 422 5.03 -0.21 11.77
C GLN A 422 4.09 -0.11 12.97
N PHE A 423 2.78 -0.06 12.73
CA PHE A 423 1.79 -0.25 13.78
C PHE A 423 1.55 -1.75 14.02
N SER A 424 1.38 -2.14 15.28
CA SER A 424 0.85 -3.46 15.62
C SER A 424 -0.67 -3.50 15.41
N ASP A 425 -1.25 -4.70 15.33
CA ASP A 425 -2.71 -4.85 15.19
C ASP A 425 -3.43 -4.26 16.41
N GLU A 426 -2.89 -4.41 17.63
CA GLU A 426 -3.44 -3.81 18.85
C GLU A 426 -3.42 -2.28 18.78
N THR A 427 -2.33 -1.70 18.26
CA THR A 427 -2.24 -0.24 18.05
C THR A 427 -3.29 0.24 17.06
N ILE A 428 -3.46 -0.47 15.96
CA ILE A 428 -4.48 -0.16 14.94
C ILE A 428 -5.88 -0.19 15.55
N GLN A 429 -6.21 -1.26 16.28
CA GLN A 429 -7.53 -1.41 16.93
C GLN A 429 -7.76 -0.35 18.02
N HIS A 430 -6.72 0.04 18.76
CA HIS A 430 -6.82 1.11 19.75
C HIS A 430 -7.14 2.47 19.09
N ILE A 431 -6.44 2.81 18.01
CA ILE A 431 -6.65 4.07 17.29
C ILE A 431 -8.04 4.10 16.65
N ALA A 432 -8.39 3.06 15.87
CA ALA A 432 -9.69 2.95 15.21
C ALA A 432 -10.83 2.92 16.23
N GLY A 433 -10.69 2.15 17.32
CA GLY A 433 -11.68 2.08 18.40
C GLY A 433 -11.88 3.42 19.10
N THR A 434 -10.82 4.21 19.31
CA THR A 434 -10.94 5.58 19.86
C THR A 434 -11.68 6.51 18.90
N PHE A 435 -11.36 6.44 17.59
CA PHE A 435 -12.05 7.20 16.56
C PHE A 435 -13.56 6.85 16.49
N HIS A 436 -13.90 5.56 16.49
CA HIS A 436 -15.30 5.12 16.45
C HIS A 436 -16.07 5.47 17.73
N LYS A 437 -15.44 5.39 18.90
CA LYS A 437 -16.05 5.89 20.16
C LYS A 437 -16.35 7.37 20.07
N TRP A 438 -15.39 8.17 19.57
CA TRP A 438 -15.60 9.62 19.39
C TRP A 438 -16.72 9.94 18.40
N GLN A 439 -16.89 9.12 17.36
CA GLN A 439 -17.99 9.29 16.42
C GLN A 439 -19.37 9.03 17.06
N GLN A 440 -19.46 8.24 18.12
CA GLN A 440 -20.70 7.82 18.78
C GLN A 440 -21.00 8.61 20.06
N ALA A 441 -19.96 9.01 20.79
CA ALA A 441 -20.03 9.74 22.04
C ALA A 441 -18.88 10.75 22.17
N GLU A 442 -18.99 11.70 23.08
CA GLU A 442 -17.83 12.50 23.49
C GLU A 442 -16.81 11.59 24.18
N ILE A 443 -15.54 11.86 23.96
CA ILE A 443 -14.42 11.19 24.62
C ILE A 443 -13.59 12.19 25.41
N GLU A 444 -12.90 11.69 26.42
CA GLU A 444 -11.88 12.45 27.12
C GLU A 444 -10.65 12.64 26.22
N ASN A 445 -10.07 13.85 26.27
CA ASN A 445 -8.79 14.12 25.64
C ASN A 445 -7.67 13.38 26.39
N VAL A 446 -6.79 12.71 25.67
CA VAL A 446 -5.71 11.93 26.25
C VAL A 446 -4.38 12.60 25.91
N PRO A 447 -3.63 13.11 26.90
CA PRO A 447 -2.32 13.71 26.67
C PRO A 447 -1.40 12.76 25.87
N GLU A 448 -0.56 13.33 25.01
CA GLU A 448 0.36 12.62 24.10
C GLU A 448 -0.31 11.64 23.12
N PHE A 449 -1.66 11.57 23.03
CA PHE A 449 -2.36 10.63 22.16
C PHE A 449 -3.45 11.28 21.32
N CYS A 450 -4.54 11.83 21.93
CA CYS A 450 -5.64 12.38 21.14
C CYS A 450 -6.31 13.60 21.80
N TYR A 451 -6.89 14.47 20.96
CA TYR A 451 -7.58 15.68 21.37
C TYR A 451 -8.71 16.02 20.39
N SER A 452 -9.92 16.23 20.90
CA SER A 452 -11.06 16.72 20.13
C SER A 452 -11.15 18.25 20.23
N ALA A 453 -10.70 18.94 19.17
CA ALA A 453 -10.73 20.41 19.10
C ALA A 453 -12.03 20.92 18.49
N LYS A 454 -12.59 21.99 19.06
CA LYS A 454 -13.73 22.74 18.49
C LYS A 454 -13.24 23.76 17.48
N ILE A 455 -14.13 24.16 16.57
CA ILE A 455 -13.80 25.10 15.49
C ILE A 455 -13.25 26.44 16.02
N ASP A 456 -13.78 26.95 17.11
CA ASP A 456 -13.35 28.25 17.71
C ASP A 456 -11.90 28.19 18.20
N GLU A 457 -11.44 27.02 18.65
CA GLU A 457 -10.05 26.79 19.03
C GLU A 457 -9.15 26.67 17.78
N ILE A 458 -9.63 25.98 16.74
CA ILE A 458 -8.91 25.81 15.49
C ILE A 458 -8.72 27.16 14.79
N GLU A 459 -9.75 28.04 14.82
CA GLU A 459 -9.68 29.40 14.31
C GLU A 459 -8.63 30.24 15.06
N LYS A 460 -8.61 30.18 16.40
CA LYS A 460 -7.60 30.86 17.22
C LYS A 460 -6.17 30.41 16.93
N LYS A 461 -5.99 29.21 16.40
CA LYS A 461 -4.71 28.63 15.98
C LYS A 461 -4.47 28.76 14.48
N ASP A 462 -5.10 29.73 13.83
CA ASP A 462 -4.96 30.08 12.41
C ASP A 462 -5.23 28.88 11.48
N PHE A 463 -6.32 28.16 11.76
CA PHE A 463 -6.74 26.96 10.99
C PHE A 463 -5.61 25.94 10.75
N SER A 464 -4.63 25.90 11.64
CA SER A 464 -3.56 24.92 11.60
C SER A 464 -4.12 23.53 11.96
N LEU A 465 -3.76 22.50 11.18
CA LEU A 465 -4.15 21.12 11.46
C LEU A 465 -3.02 20.30 12.08
N VAL A 466 -1.99 20.94 12.62
CA VAL A 466 -0.85 20.30 13.26
C VAL A 466 -1.25 19.78 14.65
N PRO A 467 -1.30 18.44 14.90
CA PRO A 467 -1.80 17.86 16.15
C PRO A 467 -1.09 18.37 17.42
N SER A 468 0.22 18.62 17.35
CA SER A 468 1.00 19.12 18.51
C SER A 468 0.62 20.53 18.98
N LYS A 469 -0.22 21.24 18.25
CA LYS A 469 -0.80 22.51 18.71
C LYS A 469 -2.01 22.32 19.63
N TYR A 470 -2.58 21.13 19.70
CA TYR A 470 -3.81 20.79 20.42
C TYR A 470 -3.56 19.79 21.54
N ILE A 471 -2.77 18.76 21.26
CA ILE A 471 -2.49 17.68 22.19
C ILE A 471 -1.45 18.13 23.21
N GLU A 472 -1.78 18.01 24.49
CA GLU A 472 -0.88 18.30 25.59
C GLU A 472 0.20 17.25 25.71
N PHE A 473 1.42 17.68 26.00
CA PHE A 473 2.53 16.80 26.30
C PHE A 473 2.78 16.79 27.80
N VAL A 474 2.90 15.60 28.37
CA VAL A 474 3.21 15.45 29.79
C VAL A 474 4.66 15.85 30.01
N ASN A 475 4.88 16.89 30.80
CA ASN A 475 6.21 17.26 31.24
C ASN A 475 6.66 16.23 32.30
N ARG A 476 7.47 15.26 31.89
CA ARG A 476 7.98 14.20 32.77
C ARG A 476 9.15 14.66 33.62
N ASP A 477 9.66 15.87 33.35
CA ASP A 477 10.85 16.41 34.02
C ASP A 477 10.49 17.31 35.23
N GLU A 478 9.19 17.58 35.51
CA GLU A 478 8.76 18.44 36.61
C GLU A 478 9.07 17.89 38.02
N ASN A 479 9.34 16.59 38.14
CA ASN A 479 9.63 15.93 39.40
C ASN A 479 10.99 15.19 39.42
N ILE A 480 11.85 15.46 38.43
CA ILE A 480 13.17 14.80 38.38
C ILE A 480 14.21 15.79 38.91
N ASP A 481 14.92 15.41 39.98
CA ASP A 481 16.10 16.14 40.43
C ASP A 481 17.11 16.19 39.27
N PHE A 482 17.49 17.39 38.87
CA PHE A 482 18.41 17.61 37.75
C PHE A 482 19.74 16.90 37.96
N ASP A 483 20.25 16.93 39.19
CA ASP A 483 21.54 16.34 39.52
C ASP A 483 21.46 14.81 39.45
N GLU A 484 20.37 14.18 39.95
CA GLU A 484 20.12 12.76 39.84
C GLU A 484 20.01 12.29 38.40
N LYS A 485 19.28 13.04 37.57
CA LYS A 485 19.14 12.74 36.13
C LYS A 485 20.46 12.90 35.39
N MET A 486 21.23 13.97 35.68
CA MET A 486 22.54 14.17 35.09
C MET A 486 23.51 13.07 35.47
N GLN A 487 23.50 12.61 36.72
CA GLN A 487 24.31 11.47 37.17
C GLN A 487 23.95 10.19 36.41
N THR A 488 22.67 9.92 36.23
CA THR A 488 22.18 8.76 35.48
C THR A 488 22.64 8.83 34.02
N LEU A 489 22.45 9.97 33.35
CA LEU A 489 22.85 10.17 31.95
C LEU A 489 24.39 10.10 31.79
N GLN A 490 25.18 10.61 32.77
CA GLN A 490 26.62 10.46 32.77
C GLN A 490 27.07 9.01 32.85
N ASN A 491 26.41 8.21 33.69
CA ASN A 491 26.72 6.80 33.84
C ASN A 491 26.36 6.02 32.56
N GLU A 492 25.16 6.24 32.00
CA GLU A 492 24.73 5.64 30.72
C GLU A 492 25.69 6.01 29.58
N PHE A 493 26.10 7.29 29.48
CA PHE A 493 27.05 7.75 28.50
C PHE A 493 28.44 7.12 28.66
N ALA A 494 28.89 6.98 29.89
CA ALA A 494 30.17 6.31 30.21
C ALA A 494 30.14 4.83 29.79
N ASP A 495 29.01 4.14 29.99
CA ASP A 495 28.86 2.74 29.60
C ASP A 495 28.76 2.58 28.06
N LEU A 496 28.11 3.52 27.38
CA LEU A 496 28.08 3.55 25.90
C LEU A 496 29.50 3.78 25.32
N LEU A 497 30.29 4.67 25.89
CA LEU A 497 31.69 4.87 25.50
C LEU A 497 32.56 3.62 25.72
N LYS A 498 32.35 2.90 26.80
CA LYS A 498 33.04 1.62 27.03
C LYS A 498 32.63 0.56 25.99
N ALA A 499 31.32 0.47 25.69
CA ALA A 499 30.81 -0.45 24.69
C ALA A 499 31.34 -0.12 23.27
N GLU A 500 31.44 1.17 22.93
CA GLU A 500 32.07 1.62 21.66
C GLU A 500 33.53 1.20 21.60
N ALA A 501 34.31 1.46 22.64
CA ALA A 501 35.72 1.08 22.70
C ALA A 501 35.91 -0.43 22.57
N GLN A 502 35.06 -1.23 23.25
CA GLN A 502 35.10 -2.69 23.16
C GLN A 502 34.77 -3.15 21.72
N SER A 503 33.68 -2.65 21.13
CA SER A 503 33.27 -2.99 19.77
C SER A 503 34.35 -2.65 18.73
N LYS A 504 35.05 -1.51 18.93
CA LYS A 504 36.18 -1.10 18.11
C LYS A 504 37.36 -2.08 18.24
N ASN A 505 37.70 -2.49 19.45
CA ASN A 505 38.76 -3.47 19.72
C ASN A 505 38.41 -4.85 19.12
N ASP A 506 37.17 -5.29 19.26
CA ASP A 506 36.70 -6.55 18.70
C ASP A 506 36.82 -6.55 17.17
N LEU A 507 36.42 -5.43 16.54
CA LEU A 507 36.56 -5.25 15.10
C LEU A 507 38.03 -5.31 14.66
N LEU A 508 38.92 -4.60 15.34
CA LEU A 508 40.36 -4.61 15.04
C LEU A 508 40.96 -6.02 15.21
N THR A 509 40.52 -6.76 16.20
CA THR A 509 40.95 -8.15 16.45
C THR A 509 40.53 -9.05 15.29
N VAL A 510 39.27 -8.97 14.85
CA VAL A 510 38.77 -9.73 13.69
C VAL A 510 39.55 -9.41 12.42
N PHE A 511 39.85 -8.14 12.15
CA PHE A 511 40.65 -7.76 10.98
C PHE A 511 42.06 -8.33 11.05
N LYS A 512 42.68 -8.29 12.24
CA LYS A 512 44.01 -8.86 12.47
C LYS A 512 44.03 -10.38 12.25
N GLU A 513 43.00 -11.09 12.75
CA GLU A 513 42.85 -12.52 12.51
C GLU A 513 42.67 -12.88 11.02
N LEU A 514 42.05 -11.99 10.25
CA LEU A 514 41.88 -12.10 8.81
C LEU A 514 43.13 -11.69 8.01
N GLY A 515 44.22 -11.27 8.68
CA GLY A 515 45.47 -10.85 8.04
C GLY A 515 45.48 -9.41 7.53
N TYR A 516 44.53 -8.58 7.95
CA TYR A 516 44.48 -7.15 7.58
C TYR A 516 44.81 -6.28 8.80
N GLU A 517 45.64 -5.27 8.60
CA GLU A 517 45.96 -4.29 9.62
C GLU A 517 45.29 -2.95 9.28
N ILE A 518 44.40 -2.47 10.16
CA ILE A 518 43.78 -1.15 10.06
C ILE A 518 44.61 -0.16 10.87
N LYS A 519 45.23 0.84 10.21
CA LYS A 519 45.82 2.00 10.87
C LYS A 519 44.75 3.04 11.09
N LEU A 520 44.46 3.35 12.36
CA LEU A 520 43.50 4.36 12.79
C LEU A 520 44.19 5.70 12.96
#